data_bd2c3e5d14c803079cf478087b9cdabc
#
_entry.id   bd2c3e5d14c803079cf478087b9cdabc
#
_cell.length_a   1.000
_cell.length_b   1.000
_cell.length_c   1.000
_cell.angle_alpha   90.00
_cell.angle_beta   90.00
_cell.angle_gamma   90.00
#
_symmetry.space_group_name_H-M   'P 1'
#
loop_
_entity.id
_entity.type
_entity.pdbx_description
1 polymer ?
#
loop_
_entity_poly.entity_id
_entity_poly.type
_entity_poly.pdbx_seq_one_letter_code
_entity_poly.pdbx_strand_id
1 'polypeptide(L)'
;MAAALAGLFFYSSCSPTEKAETKDYTRYVNTFIGAADNGHTFPGACYPFGMIQSSPVTGAVGWRYCSEYTYQDSLIWGFTQTHLNGTGCMDLGDILVMPVTGTRTRAWDAYRSHFPKDKEAAAPGYYTVELSDPQVKAELTASIHAALHRYTYNKADSASLLIDLQHGPAWREEQYHSHVKSCEVNWEDAQTLTGHVNNAVWVNQDYFFVIKFNRPVADSLYLPMGETEKGKRIVATFDMQPG
;
A
#
# COMPACT_ATOMS: atom_id res chain seq x y z
N MET A 1 -31.24 67.88 43.71
CA MET A 1 -31.23 66.39 43.77
C MET A 1 -30.55 65.88 42.53
N ALA A 2 -29.28 65.44 42.61
CA ALA A 2 -28.54 64.90 41.52
C ALA A 2 -28.34 63.37 41.79
N ALA A 3 -28.86 62.52 40.94
CA ALA A 3 -28.70 61.07 41.02
C ALA A 3 -27.47 60.69 40.27
N ALA A 4 -26.47 60.10 40.95
CA ALA A 4 -25.29 59.51 40.31
C ALA A 4 -25.58 58.06 39.90
N LEU A 5 -25.49 57.72 38.57
CA LEU A 5 -25.53 56.40 38.07
C LEU A 5 -24.13 55.83 38.15
N ALA A 6 -23.93 54.78 38.99
CA ALA A 6 -22.71 54.00 39.02
C ALA A 6 -22.80 52.86 38.00
N GLY A 7 -22.01 52.95 36.92
CA GLY A 7 -21.88 51.87 35.93
C GLY A 7 -20.91 50.76 36.40
N LEU A 8 -21.44 49.55 36.60
CA LEU A 8 -20.62 48.33 36.83
C LEU A 8 -20.04 47.84 35.51
N PHE A 9 -18.73 47.98 35.34
CA PHE A 9 -18.00 47.34 34.24
C PHE A 9 -17.62 45.89 34.67
N PHE A 10 -18.26 44.90 34.04
CA PHE A 10 -17.82 43.52 34.14
C PHE A 10 -16.64 43.31 33.17
N TYR A 11 -15.44 43.20 33.69
CA TYR A 11 -14.30 42.70 32.93
C TYR A 11 -14.41 41.18 32.82
N SER A 12 -14.86 40.66 31.68
CA SER A 12 -14.70 39.25 31.34
C SER A 12 -13.22 38.98 31.06
N SER A 13 -12.53 38.44 32.04
CA SER A 13 -11.18 37.91 31.88
C SER A 13 -11.27 36.60 31.08
N CYS A 14 -11.04 36.65 29.75
CA CYS A 14 -10.71 35.48 28.99
C CYS A 14 -9.30 35.02 29.36
N SER A 15 -9.19 34.08 30.27
CA SER A 15 -7.94 33.37 30.49
C SER A 15 -7.62 32.58 29.22
N PRO A 16 -6.40 32.64 28.65
CA PRO A 16 -6.02 31.78 27.55
C PRO A 16 -6.10 30.32 28.02
N THR A 17 -6.96 29.56 27.39
CA THR A 17 -7.04 28.12 27.65
C THR A 17 -5.68 27.53 27.20
N GLU A 18 -4.87 27.13 28.15
CA GLU A 18 -3.63 26.40 27.91
C GLU A 18 -3.99 25.16 27.10
N LYS A 19 -3.57 25.10 25.82
CA LYS A 19 -3.74 23.92 25.01
C LYS A 19 -2.97 22.79 25.70
N ALA A 20 -3.71 21.82 26.24
CA ALA A 20 -3.10 20.63 26.78
C ALA A 20 -2.19 20.04 25.72
N GLU A 21 -0.91 19.92 26.04
CA GLU A 21 0.10 19.31 25.17
C GLU A 21 -0.32 17.86 24.96
N THR A 22 -0.81 17.53 23.76
CA THR A 22 -1.19 16.16 23.42
C THR A 22 0.09 15.35 23.32
N LYS A 23 0.31 14.47 24.31
CA LYS A 23 1.45 13.55 24.29
C LYS A 23 1.36 12.65 23.07
N ASP A 24 2.39 12.66 22.22
CA ASP A 24 2.52 11.73 21.13
C ASP A 24 3.00 10.36 21.65
N TYR A 25 2.07 9.40 21.68
CA TYR A 25 2.33 8.03 22.09
C TYR A 25 2.76 7.13 20.92
N THR A 26 2.66 7.57 19.67
CA THR A 26 2.98 6.77 18.47
C THR A 26 4.47 6.35 18.46
N ARG A 27 5.34 7.14 19.04
CA ARG A 27 6.78 6.85 19.18
C ARG A 27 7.11 5.60 20.01
N TYR A 28 6.16 5.08 20.78
CA TYR A 28 6.31 3.87 21.58
C TYR A 28 5.82 2.62 20.85
N VAL A 29 5.22 2.77 19.67
CA VAL A 29 4.68 1.67 18.89
C VAL A 29 5.77 1.13 17.95
N ASN A 30 6.10 -0.15 18.09
CA ASN A 30 6.90 -0.88 17.13
C ASN A 30 5.99 -1.70 16.21
N THR A 31 5.83 -1.27 14.98
CA THR A 31 4.95 -1.91 13.98
C THR A 31 5.49 -3.24 13.45
N PHE A 32 6.75 -3.60 13.75
CA PHE A 32 7.32 -4.91 13.40
C PHE A 32 7.05 -6.01 14.43
N ILE A 33 6.38 -5.71 15.55
CA ILE A 33 6.00 -6.73 16.53
C ILE A 33 5.05 -7.75 15.87
N GLY A 34 5.43 -9.04 15.95
CA GLY A 34 4.67 -10.13 15.33
C GLY A 34 4.88 -10.29 13.81
N ALA A 35 5.71 -9.46 13.18
CA ALA A 35 5.98 -9.55 11.73
C ALA A 35 7.04 -10.61 11.36
N ALA A 36 7.51 -11.39 12.33
CA ALA A 36 8.46 -12.49 12.15
C ALA A 36 7.79 -13.85 12.38
N ASP A 37 8.37 -14.88 11.80
CA ASP A 37 7.95 -16.28 11.95
C ASP A 37 6.45 -16.49 11.71
N ASN A 38 5.71 -16.91 12.73
CA ASN A 38 4.29 -17.21 12.68
C ASN A 38 3.43 -16.14 13.40
N GLY A 39 3.92 -14.93 13.55
CA GLY A 39 3.16 -13.85 14.17
C GLY A 39 2.05 -13.29 13.27
N HIS A 40 2.21 -13.42 11.96
CA HIS A 40 1.23 -13.04 10.93
C HIS A 40 0.76 -11.60 11.04
N THR A 41 1.67 -10.68 11.36
CA THR A 41 1.43 -9.24 11.28
C THR A 41 2.28 -8.62 10.17
N PHE A 42 1.93 -7.42 9.76
CA PHE A 42 2.63 -6.67 8.72
C PHE A 42 3.01 -5.27 9.23
N PRO A 43 4.11 -4.67 8.75
CA PRO A 43 4.58 -3.36 9.22
C PRO A 43 3.95 -2.17 8.46
N GLY A 44 3.07 -2.42 7.52
CA GLY A 44 2.56 -1.42 6.59
C GLY A 44 1.70 -0.33 7.21
N ALA A 45 1.39 0.66 6.40
CA ALA A 45 0.58 1.80 6.81
C ALA A 45 -0.89 1.43 6.91
N CYS A 46 -1.49 1.64 8.07
CA CYS A 46 -2.92 1.53 8.27
C CYS A 46 -3.44 2.67 9.14
N TYR A 47 -4.67 3.11 8.85
CA TYR A 47 -5.46 3.93 9.76
C TYR A 47 -6.26 2.98 10.66
N PRO A 48 -6.32 3.19 11.98
CA PRO A 48 -7.01 2.26 12.88
C PRO A 48 -8.42 1.96 12.40
N PHE A 49 -8.73 0.66 12.26
CA PHE A 49 -10.02 0.13 11.75
C PHE A 49 -10.36 0.56 10.30
N GLY A 50 -9.39 1.07 9.54
CA GLY A 50 -9.57 1.36 8.12
C GLY A 50 -9.61 0.10 7.26
N MET A 51 -10.30 0.18 6.13
CA MET A 51 -10.32 -0.90 5.13
C MET A 51 -8.95 -1.03 4.45
N ILE A 52 -8.28 0.10 4.20
CA ILE A 52 -6.97 0.13 3.56
C ILE A 52 -5.88 -0.12 4.60
N GLN A 53 -5.04 -1.11 4.28
CA GLN A 53 -3.89 -1.57 5.05
C GLN A 53 -2.74 -1.81 4.09
N SER A 54 -2.12 -0.72 3.61
CA SER A 54 -1.10 -0.81 2.57
C SER A 54 0.24 -1.26 3.14
N SER A 55 0.76 -2.39 2.65
CA SER A 55 1.95 -3.04 3.20
C SER A 55 2.80 -3.72 2.14
N PRO A 56 4.12 -3.91 2.41
CA PRO A 56 4.95 -4.75 1.56
C PRO A 56 4.52 -6.21 1.61
N VAL A 57 4.71 -6.87 0.49
CA VAL A 57 4.53 -8.31 0.30
C VAL A 57 5.91 -8.94 0.11
N THR A 58 6.25 -9.94 0.92
CA THR A 58 7.49 -10.71 0.77
C THR A 58 7.24 -12.15 0.33
N GLY A 59 5.97 -12.57 0.34
CA GLY A 59 5.52 -13.86 -0.17
C GLY A 59 4.01 -14.00 -0.08
N ALA A 60 3.45 -14.95 -0.82
CA ALA A 60 2.00 -15.09 -0.96
C ALA A 60 1.49 -16.53 -0.82
N VAL A 61 2.36 -17.55 -0.78
CA VAL A 61 1.94 -18.95 -0.78
C VAL A 61 2.37 -19.64 0.51
N GLY A 62 1.42 -20.31 1.14
CA GLY A 62 1.64 -21.09 2.36
C GLY A 62 1.43 -20.29 3.65
N TRP A 63 1.17 -21.02 4.72
CA TRP A 63 0.73 -20.48 6.01
C TRP A 63 1.63 -19.38 6.59
N ARG A 64 2.94 -19.42 6.33
CA ARG A 64 3.90 -18.39 6.73
C ARG A 64 3.50 -16.99 6.24
N TYR A 65 2.82 -16.92 5.10
CA TYR A 65 2.46 -15.68 4.43
C TYR A 65 0.99 -15.29 4.57
N CYS A 66 0.34 -15.65 5.69
CA CYS A 66 -1.04 -15.23 5.96
C CYS A 66 -1.22 -13.70 6.02
N SER A 67 -0.18 -12.97 6.41
CA SER A 67 -0.14 -11.50 6.33
C SER A 67 0.73 -10.98 5.18
N GLU A 68 1.14 -11.86 4.25
CA GLU A 68 2.00 -11.58 3.09
C GLU A 68 3.39 -11.03 3.40
N TYR A 69 3.69 -10.75 4.65
CA TYR A 69 4.99 -10.22 5.08
C TYR A 69 5.65 -11.13 6.11
N THR A 70 6.95 -11.30 5.98
CA THR A 70 7.81 -11.92 6.97
C THR A 70 9.11 -11.15 7.12
N TYR A 71 9.44 -10.75 8.36
CA TYR A 71 10.61 -9.90 8.65
C TYR A 71 11.96 -10.49 8.20
N GLN A 72 12.07 -11.82 8.16
CA GLN A 72 13.30 -12.51 7.76
C GLN A 72 13.57 -12.44 6.24
N ASP A 73 12.56 -12.12 5.45
CA ASP A 73 12.73 -12.06 4.01
C ASP A 73 13.47 -10.79 3.58
N SER A 74 14.15 -10.87 2.45
CA SER A 74 14.93 -9.78 1.84
C SER A 74 14.48 -9.44 0.42
N LEU A 75 13.35 -10.02 -0.03
CA LEU A 75 12.77 -9.81 -1.36
C LEU A 75 11.34 -9.31 -1.23
N ILE A 76 11.06 -8.12 -1.75
CA ILE A 76 9.71 -7.56 -1.86
C ILE A 76 9.14 -7.87 -3.24
N TRP A 77 7.90 -8.35 -3.28
CA TRP A 77 7.13 -8.62 -4.51
C TRP A 77 6.39 -7.36 -4.99
N GLY A 78 5.99 -6.51 -4.05
CA GLY A 78 5.25 -5.28 -4.24
C GLY A 78 4.56 -4.84 -2.97
N PHE A 79 3.53 -4.01 -3.12
CA PHE A 79 2.74 -3.46 -2.03
C PHE A 79 1.27 -3.68 -2.32
N THR A 80 0.56 -4.42 -1.46
CA THR A 80 -0.88 -4.65 -1.56
C THR A 80 -1.66 -3.65 -0.71
N GLN A 81 -2.96 -3.53 -0.94
CA GLN A 81 -3.79 -2.49 -0.32
C GLN A 81 -4.65 -3.01 0.82
N THR A 82 -4.80 -4.31 0.92
CA THR A 82 -5.61 -5.00 1.94
C THR A 82 -4.80 -6.12 2.57
N HIS A 83 -4.95 -6.35 3.89
CA HIS A 83 -4.25 -7.41 4.60
C HIS A 83 -5.09 -7.97 5.74
N LEU A 84 -4.92 -9.26 6.04
CA LEU A 84 -5.26 -9.82 7.35
C LEU A 84 -4.10 -9.63 8.33
N ASN A 85 -4.42 -9.41 9.59
CA ASN A 85 -3.45 -9.11 10.62
C ASN A 85 -3.64 -10.00 11.85
N GLY A 86 -2.58 -10.69 12.27
CA GLY A 86 -2.56 -11.54 13.47
C GLY A 86 -3.42 -12.79 13.38
N THR A 87 -3.71 -13.27 12.17
CA THR A 87 -4.51 -14.49 11.94
C THR A 87 -3.76 -15.49 11.08
N GLY A 88 -4.00 -16.77 11.29
CA GLY A 88 -3.47 -17.87 10.50
C GLY A 88 -4.35 -18.24 9.29
N CYS A 89 -5.05 -17.30 8.71
CA CYS A 89 -5.90 -17.47 7.53
C CYS A 89 -5.35 -16.71 6.33
N MET A 90 -5.58 -17.29 5.14
CA MET A 90 -5.23 -16.68 3.86
C MET A 90 -6.44 -15.97 3.31
N ASP A 91 -6.42 -14.65 3.26
CA ASP A 91 -7.43 -13.83 2.59
C ASP A 91 -6.93 -12.39 2.45
N LEU A 92 -7.61 -11.56 1.67
CA LEU A 92 -7.20 -10.20 1.32
C LEU A 92 -5.89 -10.19 0.49
N GLY A 93 -5.03 -9.18 0.61
CA GLY A 93 -3.78 -9.10 -0.16
C GLY A 93 -3.99 -8.65 -1.61
N ASP A 94 -4.98 -7.78 -1.83
CA ASP A 94 -5.40 -7.40 -3.17
C ASP A 94 -4.70 -6.15 -3.68
N ILE A 95 -4.69 -6.04 -5.02
CA ILE A 95 -4.23 -4.88 -5.79
C ILE A 95 -2.76 -4.59 -5.45
N LEU A 96 -1.89 -5.50 -5.89
CA LEU A 96 -0.47 -5.30 -5.73
C LEU A 96 0.06 -4.28 -6.72
N VAL A 97 0.89 -3.35 -6.23
CA VAL A 97 1.64 -2.42 -7.06
C VAL A 97 3.13 -2.50 -6.76
N MET A 98 3.97 -2.39 -7.81
CA MET A 98 5.43 -2.44 -7.65
C MET A 98 6.11 -1.42 -8.55
N PRO A 99 6.85 -0.43 -8.00
CA PRO A 99 7.63 0.50 -8.80
C PRO A 99 8.83 -0.21 -9.43
N VAL A 100 9.09 0.06 -10.70
CA VAL A 100 10.14 -0.60 -11.48
C VAL A 100 10.83 0.38 -12.42
N THR A 101 12.05 0.04 -12.83
CA THR A 101 12.88 0.82 -13.78
C THR A 101 13.45 -0.10 -14.86
N GLY A 102 13.95 0.49 -15.95
CA GLY A 102 14.64 -0.23 -17.01
C GLY A 102 13.74 -0.92 -18.02
N THR A 103 14.29 -1.90 -18.72
CA THR A 103 13.59 -2.62 -19.79
C THR A 103 12.45 -3.45 -19.21
N ARG A 104 11.26 -3.25 -19.75
CA ARG A 104 10.07 -4.02 -19.37
C ARG A 104 10.21 -5.46 -19.82
N THR A 105 10.02 -6.41 -18.91
CA THR A 105 9.96 -7.83 -19.18
C THR A 105 8.51 -8.34 -19.18
N ARG A 106 8.28 -9.48 -19.81
CA ARG A 106 6.99 -10.17 -19.76
C ARG A 106 6.88 -11.16 -18.59
N ALA A 107 7.99 -11.43 -17.90
CA ALA A 107 8.01 -12.26 -16.70
C ALA A 107 7.66 -11.40 -15.47
N TRP A 108 6.50 -11.59 -14.91
CA TRP A 108 5.97 -10.76 -13.80
C TRP A 108 6.79 -10.91 -12.52
N ASP A 109 7.39 -12.06 -12.27
CA ASP A 109 8.24 -12.31 -11.11
C ASP A 109 9.60 -11.59 -11.17
N ALA A 110 10.03 -11.15 -12.35
CA ALA A 110 11.21 -10.32 -12.52
C ALA A 110 11.04 -8.87 -12.01
N TYR A 111 9.84 -8.48 -11.59
CA TYR A 111 9.58 -7.16 -11.01
C TYR A 111 9.81 -7.09 -9.49
N ARG A 112 10.11 -8.23 -8.84
CA ARG A 112 10.47 -8.29 -7.42
C ARG A 112 11.79 -7.58 -7.17
N SER A 113 12.01 -7.07 -5.96
CA SER A 113 13.23 -6.37 -5.58
C SER A 113 13.77 -6.82 -4.24
N HIS A 114 15.09 -6.97 -4.18
CA HIS A 114 15.79 -7.04 -2.90
C HIS A 114 15.72 -5.71 -2.18
N PHE A 115 15.82 -5.77 -0.85
CA PHE A 115 15.91 -4.58 -0.01
C PHE A 115 16.78 -4.85 1.23
N PRO A 116 17.61 -3.89 1.66
CA PRO A 116 18.37 -4.02 2.90
C PRO A 116 17.47 -3.66 4.10
N LYS A 117 17.56 -4.43 5.18
CA LYS A 117 16.74 -4.24 6.38
C LYS A 117 17.00 -2.92 7.10
N ASP A 118 18.19 -2.39 7.02
CA ASP A 118 18.56 -1.08 7.58
C ASP A 118 17.97 0.11 6.78
N LYS A 119 17.37 -0.17 5.63
CA LYS A 119 16.67 0.79 4.77
C LYS A 119 15.14 0.61 4.79
N GLU A 120 14.65 -0.24 5.66
CA GLU A 120 13.23 -0.44 5.93
C GLU A 120 12.87 0.23 7.25
N ALA A 121 11.81 1.02 7.26
CA ALA A 121 11.30 1.66 8.48
C ALA A 121 9.78 1.76 8.45
N ALA A 122 9.18 1.66 9.63
CA ALA A 122 7.74 1.77 9.79
C ALA A 122 7.37 2.49 11.10
N ALA A 123 6.26 3.18 11.06
CA ALA A 123 5.63 3.84 12.21
C ALA A 123 4.10 3.76 12.03
N PRO A 124 3.28 4.00 13.07
CA PRO A 124 1.84 4.04 12.91
C PRO A 124 1.41 4.95 11.75
N GLY A 125 0.72 4.36 10.75
CA GLY A 125 0.24 5.05 9.55
C GLY A 125 1.30 5.37 8.49
N TYR A 126 2.53 4.88 8.63
CA TYR A 126 3.59 5.14 7.67
C TYR A 126 4.54 3.94 7.52
N TYR A 127 4.93 3.66 6.27
CA TYR A 127 5.94 2.67 5.92
C TYR A 127 6.88 3.22 4.85
N THR A 128 8.15 2.86 4.91
CA THR A 128 9.13 3.21 3.86
C THR A 128 10.19 2.13 3.70
N VAL A 129 10.68 1.98 2.46
CA VAL A 129 11.77 1.05 2.12
C VAL A 129 12.53 1.55 0.88
N GLU A 130 13.82 1.25 0.80
CA GLU A 130 14.61 1.42 -0.41
C GLU A 130 14.71 0.09 -1.17
N LEU A 131 14.15 0.06 -2.37
CA LEU A 131 14.20 -1.08 -3.29
C LEU A 131 15.52 -1.06 -4.06
N SER A 132 16.33 -2.12 -3.90
CA SER A 132 17.71 -2.15 -4.42
C SER A 132 17.76 -2.27 -5.95
N ASP A 133 16.91 -3.13 -6.52
CA ASP A 133 16.99 -3.47 -7.94
C ASP A 133 16.52 -2.30 -8.83
N PRO A 134 15.32 -1.70 -8.61
CA PRO A 134 14.90 -0.53 -9.35
C PRO A 134 15.54 0.78 -8.84
N GLN A 135 16.26 0.77 -7.71
CA GLN A 135 16.80 1.96 -7.03
C GLN A 135 15.72 3.03 -6.74
N VAL A 136 14.62 2.56 -6.15
CA VAL A 136 13.44 3.37 -5.83
C VAL A 136 13.23 3.39 -4.33
N LYS A 137 13.01 4.58 -3.76
CA LYS A 137 12.46 4.71 -2.41
C LYS A 137 10.95 4.67 -2.50
N ALA A 138 10.32 3.72 -1.80
CA ALA A 138 8.88 3.63 -1.63
C ALA A 138 8.47 4.16 -0.26
N GLU A 139 7.40 4.96 -0.23
CA GLU A 139 6.79 5.50 0.98
C GLU A 139 5.27 5.33 0.87
N LEU A 140 4.67 4.78 1.93
CA LEU A 140 3.25 4.45 2.00
C LEU A 140 2.60 5.14 3.19
N THR A 141 1.39 5.63 3.00
CA THR A 141 0.47 6.01 4.08
C THR A 141 -0.95 5.65 3.70
N ALA A 142 -1.84 5.58 4.69
CA ALA A 142 -3.22 5.14 4.47
C ALA A 142 -4.22 6.01 5.23
N SER A 143 -5.41 6.12 4.67
CA SER A 143 -6.64 6.57 5.34
C SER A 143 -7.62 5.40 5.40
N ILE A 144 -8.86 5.67 5.83
CA ILE A 144 -9.88 4.60 5.96
C ILE A 144 -10.13 3.86 4.64
N HIS A 145 -10.15 4.57 3.51
CA HIS A 145 -10.53 4.04 2.19
C HIS A 145 -9.52 4.33 1.08
N ALA A 146 -8.37 4.93 1.39
CA ALA A 146 -7.38 5.25 0.38
C ALA A 146 -5.96 5.06 0.89
N ALA A 147 -5.07 4.55 0.04
CA ALA A 147 -3.63 4.58 0.24
C ALA A 147 -3.01 5.69 -0.62
N LEU A 148 -1.96 6.31 -0.10
CA LEU A 148 -1.07 7.16 -0.88
C LEU A 148 0.30 6.52 -0.93
N HIS A 149 0.77 6.28 -2.15
CA HIS A 149 2.11 5.78 -2.42
C HIS A 149 2.94 6.91 -3.03
N ARG A 150 4.17 7.07 -2.54
CA ARG A 150 5.17 7.95 -3.14
C ARG A 150 6.38 7.11 -3.52
N TYR A 151 6.73 7.16 -4.80
CA TYR A 151 7.90 6.48 -5.34
C TYR A 151 8.91 7.50 -5.83
N THR A 152 10.09 7.52 -5.22
CA THR A 152 11.21 8.38 -5.62
C THR A 152 12.22 7.55 -6.38
N TYR A 153 12.37 7.81 -7.66
CA TYR A 153 13.28 7.13 -8.56
C TYR A 153 14.64 7.85 -8.54
N ASN A 154 15.67 7.17 -8.04
CA ASN A 154 17.01 7.76 -7.89
C ASN A 154 17.81 7.80 -9.20
N LYS A 155 17.53 6.85 -10.10
CA LYS A 155 18.11 6.79 -11.46
C LYS A 155 17.00 6.36 -12.39
N ALA A 156 16.52 7.24 -13.23
CA ALA A 156 15.43 6.86 -14.11
C ALA A 156 15.62 7.39 -15.53
N ASP A 157 16.00 6.48 -16.43
CA ASP A 157 15.71 6.64 -17.85
C ASP A 157 14.23 6.33 -18.13
N SER A 158 13.58 5.51 -17.26
CA SER A 158 12.15 5.24 -17.31
C SER A 158 11.61 4.87 -15.93
N ALA A 159 10.54 5.50 -15.50
CA ALA A 159 9.76 5.10 -14.33
C ALA A 159 8.54 4.30 -14.78
N SER A 160 8.31 3.16 -14.16
CA SER A 160 7.12 2.35 -14.42
C SER A 160 6.54 1.80 -13.13
N LEU A 161 5.27 1.43 -13.16
CA LEU A 161 4.56 0.78 -12.08
C LEU A 161 3.91 -0.50 -12.61
N LEU A 162 4.28 -1.65 -12.05
CA LEU A 162 3.50 -2.87 -12.22
C LEU A 162 2.24 -2.76 -11.35
N ILE A 163 1.10 -3.08 -11.92
CA ILE A 163 -0.19 -3.27 -11.24
C ILE A 163 -0.57 -4.72 -11.46
N ASP A 164 -0.57 -5.53 -10.41
CA ASP A 164 -0.90 -6.96 -10.47
C ASP A 164 -2.24 -7.19 -9.77
N LEU A 165 -3.26 -7.45 -10.56
CA LEU A 165 -4.63 -7.74 -10.14
C LEU A 165 -4.90 -9.26 -10.10
N GLN A 166 -3.87 -10.07 -10.29
CA GLN A 166 -3.91 -11.52 -10.06
C GLN A 166 -3.35 -11.87 -8.68
N HIS A 167 -2.61 -10.94 -8.05
CA HIS A 167 -1.99 -11.19 -6.77
C HIS A 167 -3.02 -11.38 -5.65
N GLY A 168 -2.67 -12.23 -4.69
CA GLY A 168 -3.37 -12.47 -3.43
C GLY A 168 -2.76 -13.69 -2.72
N PRO A 169 -2.90 -13.79 -1.39
CA PRO A 169 -2.35 -14.91 -0.63
C PRO A 169 -3.06 -16.21 -0.96
N ALA A 170 -2.35 -17.32 -0.89
CA ALA A 170 -2.88 -18.64 -1.23
C ALA A 170 -2.28 -19.75 -0.36
N TRP A 171 -3.06 -20.79 -0.05
CA TRP A 171 -2.58 -21.96 0.68
C TRP A 171 -1.61 -22.80 -0.15
N ARG A 172 -1.79 -22.81 -1.48
CA ARG A 172 -1.01 -23.61 -2.45
C ARG A 172 -0.84 -22.84 -3.74
N GLU A 173 0.16 -23.22 -4.51
CA GLU A 173 0.51 -22.61 -5.80
C GLU A 173 -0.67 -22.62 -6.78
N GLU A 174 -1.39 -23.72 -6.89
CA GLU A 174 -2.54 -23.84 -7.79
C GLU A 174 -3.66 -22.84 -7.44
N GLN A 175 -3.85 -22.58 -6.14
CA GLN A 175 -4.82 -21.59 -5.68
C GLN A 175 -4.36 -20.17 -6.01
N TYR A 176 -3.06 -19.88 -5.90
CA TYR A 176 -2.49 -18.59 -6.27
C TYR A 176 -2.80 -18.20 -7.72
N HIS A 177 -2.83 -19.18 -8.63
CA HIS A 177 -3.16 -18.96 -10.03
C HIS A 177 -4.66 -18.99 -10.35
N SER A 178 -5.53 -19.34 -9.41
CA SER A 178 -6.96 -19.57 -9.69
C SER A 178 -7.94 -18.84 -8.75
N HIS A 179 -7.43 -18.09 -7.77
CA HIS A 179 -8.31 -17.43 -6.79
C HIS A 179 -9.09 -16.25 -7.39
N VAL A 180 -8.54 -15.53 -8.36
CA VAL A 180 -9.27 -14.48 -9.08
C VAL A 180 -10.32 -15.11 -10.00
N LYS A 181 -11.57 -14.69 -9.88
CA LYS A 181 -12.73 -15.20 -10.64
C LYS A 181 -13.09 -14.31 -11.82
N SER A 182 -12.93 -13.00 -11.66
CA SER A 182 -13.09 -12.02 -12.75
C SER A 182 -12.26 -10.77 -12.45
N CYS A 183 -11.86 -10.07 -13.50
CA CYS A 183 -11.14 -8.81 -13.40
C CYS A 183 -11.46 -7.93 -14.60
N GLU A 184 -11.91 -6.72 -14.29
CA GLU A 184 -12.18 -5.69 -15.29
C GLU A 184 -11.38 -4.44 -14.94
N VAL A 185 -10.82 -3.78 -15.94
CA VAL A 185 -10.10 -2.52 -15.80
C VAL A 185 -10.46 -1.58 -16.95
N ASN A 186 -10.52 -0.30 -16.64
CA ASN A 186 -10.77 0.75 -17.59
C ASN A 186 -9.86 1.96 -17.34
N TRP A 187 -9.25 2.49 -18.38
CA TRP A 187 -8.57 3.77 -18.34
C TRP A 187 -9.58 4.87 -18.60
N GLU A 188 -9.97 5.62 -17.57
CA GLU A 188 -10.86 6.78 -17.69
C GLU A 188 -10.17 7.93 -18.42
N ASP A 189 -8.90 8.11 -18.14
CA ASP A 189 -8.01 9.07 -18.78
C ASP A 189 -6.54 8.62 -18.61
N ALA A 190 -5.58 9.44 -19.04
CA ALA A 190 -4.15 9.12 -18.94
C ALA A 190 -3.62 9.04 -17.49
N GLN A 191 -4.39 9.44 -16.49
CA GLN A 191 -3.97 9.46 -15.08
C GLN A 191 -4.89 8.64 -14.17
N THR A 192 -5.95 8.03 -14.71
CA THR A 192 -6.97 7.37 -13.90
C THR A 192 -7.27 5.97 -14.45
N LEU A 193 -6.94 4.96 -13.66
CA LEU A 193 -7.33 3.57 -13.89
C LEU A 193 -8.41 3.19 -12.89
N THR A 194 -9.53 2.70 -13.37
CA THR A 194 -10.60 2.11 -12.56
C THR A 194 -10.68 0.62 -12.79
N GLY A 195 -11.24 -0.11 -11.85
CA GLY A 195 -11.42 -1.53 -12.04
C GLY A 195 -12.26 -2.21 -10.98
N HIS A 196 -12.53 -3.47 -11.28
CA HIS A 196 -13.20 -4.42 -10.43
C HIS A 196 -12.46 -5.76 -10.46
N VAL A 197 -12.23 -6.34 -9.29
CA VAL A 197 -11.67 -7.68 -9.14
C VAL A 197 -12.59 -8.47 -8.22
N ASN A 198 -13.03 -9.64 -8.66
CA ASN A 198 -13.65 -10.64 -7.79
C ASN A 198 -12.61 -11.73 -7.49
N ASN A 199 -12.31 -11.93 -6.22
CA ASN A 199 -11.47 -13.02 -5.78
C ASN A 199 -12.15 -13.93 -4.76
N ALA A 200 -11.65 -15.14 -4.60
CA ALA A 200 -12.13 -16.10 -3.63
C ALA A 200 -10.98 -16.96 -3.13
N VAL A 201 -10.41 -16.55 -1.99
CA VAL A 201 -9.45 -17.36 -1.23
C VAL A 201 -10.19 -18.08 -0.11
N TRP A 202 -10.55 -17.39 0.95
CA TRP A 202 -11.41 -17.90 2.00
C TRP A 202 -12.84 -17.38 1.86
N VAL A 203 -12.98 -16.06 1.60
CA VAL A 203 -14.26 -15.44 1.32
C VAL A 203 -14.29 -15.00 -0.15
N ASN A 204 -15.46 -15.04 -0.78
CA ASN A 204 -15.65 -14.46 -2.11
C ASN A 204 -15.88 -12.95 -1.93
N GLN A 205 -15.05 -12.14 -2.55
CA GLN A 205 -15.02 -10.69 -2.36
C GLN A 205 -14.97 -9.96 -3.70
N ASP A 206 -15.64 -8.82 -3.73
CA ASP A 206 -15.62 -7.89 -4.85
C ASP A 206 -14.89 -6.60 -4.44
N TYR A 207 -13.83 -6.25 -5.14
CA TYR A 207 -13.08 -5.03 -4.94
C TYR A 207 -13.30 -4.09 -6.12
N PHE A 208 -13.85 -2.92 -5.82
CA PHE A 208 -13.93 -1.81 -6.75
C PHE A 208 -12.85 -0.80 -6.38
N PHE A 209 -12.05 -0.37 -7.34
CA PHE A 209 -10.91 0.50 -7.06
C PHE A 209 -10.75 1.62 -8.09
N VAL A 210 -10.07 2.67 -7.66
CA VAL A 210 -9.56 3.75 -8.51
C VAL A 210 -8.10 3.98 -8.17
N ILE A 211 -7.23 3.94 -9.18
CA ILE A 211 -5.82 4.35 -9.05
C ILE A 211 -5.66 5.67 -9.81
N LYS A 212 -5.17 6.70 -9.10
CA LYS A 212 -4.85 8.00 -9.69
C LYS A 212 -3.37 8.26 -9.65
N PHE A 213 -2.81 8.62 -10.78
CA PHE A 213 -1.42 8.97 -10.93
C PHE A 213 -1.25 10.49 -10.93
N ASN A 214 -0.18 10.98 -10.32
CA ASN A 214 0.16 12.41 -10.35
C ASN A 214 0.78 12.87 -11.68
N ARG A 215 1.04 11.93 -12.61
CA ARG A 215 1.56 12.16 -13.96
C ARG A 215 0.76 11.34 -14.97
N PRO A 216 0.64 11.80 -16.22
CA PRO A 216 0.07 10.97 -17.28
C PRO A 216 0.90 9.71 -17.52
N VAL A 217 0.20 8.60 -17.70
CA VAL A 217 0.79 7.35 -18.20
C VAL A 217 1.08 7.54 -19.69
N ALA A 218 2.34 7.43 -20.06
CA ALA A 218 2.79 7.59 -21.44
C ALA A 218 2.53 6.33 -22.28
N ASP A 219 2.62 5.14 -21.64
CA ASP A 219 2.39 3.85 -22.27
C ASP A 219 1.99 2.79 -21.24
N SER A 220 1.20 1.81 -21.65
CA SER A 220 0.83 0.67 -20.82
C SER A 220 1.00 -0.65 -21.56
N LEU A 221 1.57 -1.64 -20.85
CA LEU A 221 1.77 -2.99 -21.36
C LEU A 221 0.99 -3.98 -20.50
N TYR A 222 0.09 -4.75 -21.12
CA TYR A 222 -0.53 -5.91 -20.49
C TYR A 222 0.39 -7.13 -20.59
N LEU A 223 0.73 -7.70 -19.43
CA LEU A 223 1.55 -8.90 -19.38
C LEU A 223 0.72 -10.16 -19.71
N PRO A 224 1.34 -11.22 -20.27
CA PRO A 224 0.64 -12.47 -20.49
C PRO A 224 0.18 -13.10 -19.17
N MET A 225 -0.99 -13.72 -19.21
CA MET A 225 -1.58 -14.43 -18.09
C MET A 225 -1.49 -15.94 -18.32
N GLY A 226 -1.42 -16.72 -17.25
CA GLY A 226 -1.54 -18.17 -17.29
C GLY A 226 -2.97 -18.61 -17.65
N GLU A 227 -3.12 -19.86 -18.10
CA GLU A 227 -4.43 -20.38 -18.56
C GLU A 227 -5.53 -20.32 -17.50
N THR A 228 -5.19 -20.46 -16.22
CA THR A 228 -6.14 -20.42 -15.10
C THR A 228 -6.29 -19.02 -14.49
N GLU A 229 -5.40 -18.10 -14.81
CA GLU A 229 -5.40 -16.74 -14.27
C GLU A 229 -6.44 -15.87 -14.97
N LYS A 230 -7.31 -15.23 -14.18
CA LYS A 230 -8.36 -14.33 -14.69
C LYS A 230 -8.16 -12.88 -14.25
N GLY A 231 -7.11 -12.60 -13.49
CA GLY A 231 -6.65 -11.27 -13.18
C GLY A 231 -6.03 -10.56 -14.37
N LYS A 232 -5.42 -9.42 -14.12
CA LYS A 232 -4.64 -8.68 -15.12
C LYS A 232 -3.36 -8.18 -14.50
N ARG A 233 -2.28 -8.12 -15.29
CA ARG A 233 -1.02 -7.49 -14.92
C ARG A 233 -0.73 -6.39 -15.93
N ILE A 234 -0.53 -5.17 -15.44
CA ILE A 234 -0.35 -3.98 -16.26
C ILE A 234 0.93 -3.29 -15.82
N VAL A 235 1.79 -2.94 -16.77
CA VAL A 235 2.94 -2.07 -16.52
C VAL A 235 2.65 -0.70 -17.10
N ALA A 236 2.35 0.25 -16.24
CA ALA A 236 2.18 1.65 -16.60
C ALA A 236 3.55 2.35 -16.61
N THR A 237 3.88 3.04 -17.70
CA THR A 237 5.16 3.77 -17.86
C THR A 237 4.93 5.26 -17.92
N PHE A 238 5.81 6.01 -17.26
CA PHE A 238 5.74 7.45 -17.15
C PHE A 238 6.95 8.10 -17.81
N ASP A 239 6.74 9.20 -18.53
CA ASP A 239 7.82 10.02 -19.02
C ASP A 239 8.51 10.74 -17.85
N MET A 240 9.80 10.53 -17.71
CA MET A 240 10.62 11.21 -16.72
C MET A 240 11.15 12.50 -17.36
N GLN A 241 10.69 13.65 -16.84
CA GLN A 241 11.33 14.91 -17.19
C GLN A 241 12.64 15.00 -16.40
N PRO A 242 13.75 15.43 -17.03
CA PRO A 242 14.95 15.75 -16.28
C PRO A 242 14.61 16.84 -15.25
N GLY A 243 14.85 16.55 -13.96
CA GLY A 243 14.69 17.50 -12.86
C GLY A 243 15.82 18.51 -12.82
#